data_1e8a2775f690a3e8e54061797678cdea
#
_entry.id   1e8a2775f690a3e8e54061797678cdea
#
_cell.length_a   1.000
_cell.length_b   1.000
_cell.length_c   1.000
_cell.angle_alpha   90.00
_cell.angle_beta   90.00
_cell.angle_gamma   90.00
#
_symmetry.space_group_name_H-M   'P 1'
#
loop_
_entity.id
_entity.type
_entity.pdbx_description
1 polymer ?
#
loop_
_entity_poly.entity_id
_entity_poly.type
_entity_poly.pdbx_seq_one_letter_code
_entity_poly.pdbx_strand_id
1 'polypeptide(L)'
;MKKIAILGCGQLGSIVADAVASGLLPDYALCAAMSRKLPDAEALCAKAGGVACATLEEVLAQKPDYVIETAAVQVAKESCLPVLEAGLGFIPISIGAFADADFYANACATAKAHGGRIYLPHGAVGGFDVLHTVALMAEAKGQPITAEIHTHKGPASLKNTPLFTDELMTTPEKTVLAGTAAEAIQVLPTKVNVAVA
;
A
#
# COMPACT_ATOMS: atom_id res chain seq x y z
N MET A 1 -5.28 12.46 -20.32
CA MET A 1 -5.79 11.88 -19.09
C MET A 1 -5.02 10.60 -18.82
N LYS A 2 -4.45 10.44 -17.63
CA LYS A 2 -3.73 9.22 -17.21
C LYS A 2 -4.72 8.13 -16.81
N LYS A 3 -4.43 6.90 -17.18
CA LYS A 3 -5.27 5.75 -16.86
C LYS A 3 -4.82 5.09 -15.57
N ILE A 4 -5.73 4.84 -14.66
CA ILE A 4 -5.47 4.06 -13.44
C ILE A 4 -6.27 2.78 -13.44
N ALA A 5 -5.68 1.72 -12.88
CA ALA A 5 -6.37 0.48 -12.56
C ALA A 5 -6.34 0.24 -11.05
N ILE A 6 -7.36 -0.39 -10.50
CA ILE A 6 -7.49 -0.70 -9.07
C ILE A 6 -7.52 -2.21 -8.86
N LEU A 7 -6.62 -2.71 -8.02
CA LEU A 7 -6.62 -4.09 -7.53
C LEU A 7 -7.14 -4.11 -6.09
N GLY A 8 -8.36 -4.62 -5.91
CA GLY A 8 -9.06 -4.63 -4.63
C GLY A 8 -10.16 -3.57 -4.55
N CYS A 9 -11.42 -4.02 -4.63
CA CYS A 9 -12.60 -3.15 -4.66
C CYS A 9 -13.26 -3.07 -3.26
N GLY A 10 -12.46 -3.09 -2.20
CA GLY A 10 -12.89 -2.85 -0.83
C GLY A 10 -13.02 -1.37 -0.51
N GLN A 11 -13.00 -1.03 0.79
CA GLN A 11 -13.17 0.35 1.25
C GLN A 11 -12.16 1.32 0.63
N LEU A 12 -10.86 0.97 0.61
CA LEU A 12 -9.82 1.85 0.06
C LEU A 12 -9.93 2.00 -1.46
N GLY A 13 -10.19 0.90 -2.19
CA GLY A 13 -10.43 0.96 -3.62
C GLY A 13 -11.65 1.83 -3.97
N SER A 14 -12.71 1.75 -3.17
CA SER A 14 -13.89 2.59 -3.32
C SER A 14 -13.59 4.08 -3.11
N ILE A 15 -12.76 4.43 -2.13
CA ILE A 15 -12.33 5.83 -1.90
C ILE A 15 -11.60 6.38 -3.12
N VAL A 16 -10.70 5.60 -3.73
CA VAL A 16 -9.99 6.02 -4.96
C VAL A 16 -10.97 6.19 -6.12
N ALA A 17 -11.90 5.23 -6.28
CA ALA A 17 -12.92 5.31 -7.32
C ALA A 17 -13.84 6.53 -7.13
N ASP A 18 -14.21 6.84 -5.88
CA ASP A 18 -15.01 8.02 -5.54
C ASP A 18 -14.28 9.32 -5.87
N ALA A 19 -12.99 9.39 -5.62
CA ALA A 19 -12.17 10.54 -5.98
C ALA A 19 -12.13 10.78 -7.50
N VAL A 20 -12.06 9.71 -8.30
CA VAL A 20 -12.16 9.80 -9.77
C VAL A 20 -13.56 10.23 -10.20
N ALA A 21 -14.61 9.55 -9.70
CA ALA A 21 -16.00 9.80 -10.10
C ALA A 21 -16.48 11.22 -9.73
N SER A 22 -15.99 11.77 -8.60
CA SER A 22 -16.33 13.12 -8.16
C SER A 22 -15.53 14.23 -8.85
N GLY A 23 -14.58 13.89 -9.72
CA GLY A 23 -13.70 14.85 -10.37
C GLY A 23 -12.60 15.44 -9.48
N LEU A 24 -12.37 14.88 -8.31
CA LEU A 24 -11.26 15.27 -7.43
C LEU A 24 -9.89 14.98 -8.07
N LEU A 25 -9.84 14.00 -8.98
CA LEU A 25 -8.66 13.64 -9.76
C LEU A 25 -8.89 13.89 -11.26
N PRO A 26 -8.95 15.16 -11.71
CA PRO A 26 -9.40 15.53 -13.06
C PRO A 26 -8.48 15.02 -14.17
N ASP A 27 -7.21 14.76 -13.86
CA ASP A 27 -6.22 14.28 -14.82
C ASP A 27 -6.18 12.76 -14.96
N TYR A 28 -7.01 12.04 -14.17
CA TYR A 28 -7.01 10.60 -14.10
C TYR A 28 -8.38 10.01 -14.49
N ALA A 29 -8.36 8.84 -15.12
CA ALA A 29 -9.55 8.05 -15.40
C ALA A 29 -9.35 6.61 -14.96
N LEU A 30 -10.36 6.00 -14.34
CA LEU A 30 -10.36 4.57 -14.09
C LEU A 30 -10.53 3.82 -15.41
N CYS A 31 -9.60 2.91 -15.73
CA CYS A 31 -9.68 2.07 -16.93
C CYS A 31 -10.01 0.60 -16.61
N ALA A 32 -9.65 0.14 -15.41
CA ALA A 32 -9.93 -1.23 -14.98
C ALA A 32 -10.05 -1.33 -13.46
N ALA A 33 -10.82 -2.31 -13.00
CA ALA A 33 -10.82 -2.73 -11.61
C ALA A 33 -10.87 -4.26 -11.52
N MET A 34 -10.14 -4.82 -10.56
CA MET A 34 -10.09 -6.26 -10.28
C MET A 34 -10.38 -6.52 -8.81
N SER A 35 -11.21 -7.51 -8.53
CA SER A 35 -11.48 -7.98 -7.18
C SER A 35 -11.60 -9.50 -7.18
N ARG A 36 -11.34 -10.13 -6.02
CA ARG A 36 -11.58 -11.55 -5.82
C ARG A 36 -13.03 -11.96 -6.14
N LYS A 37 -13.97 -11.05 -5.93
CA LYS A 37 -15.37 -11.21 -6.34
C LYS A 37 -15.63 -10.24 -7.50
N LEU A 38 -15.87 -10.76 -8.67
CA LEU A 38 -16.11 -9.94 -9.87
C LEU A 38 -17.24 -8.91 -9.68
N PRO A 39 -18.36 -9.21 -9.00
CA PRO A 39 -19.41 -8.22 -8.75
C PRO A 39 -18.94 -6.96 -7.99
N ASP A 40 -17.94 -7.06 -7.13
CA ASP A 40 -17.38 -5.90 -6.43
C ASP A 40 -16.64 -4.98 -7.42
N ALA A 41 -15.95 -5.54 -8.40
CA ALA A 41 -15.28 -4.78 -9.46
C ALA A 41 -16.29 -4.18 -10.44
N GLU A 42 -17.35 -4.91 -10.79
CA GLU A 42 -18.47 -4.41 -11.62
C GLU A 42 -19.15 -3.21 -10.97
N ALA A 43 -19.45 -3.29 -9.66
CA ALA A 43 -20.07 -2.20 -8.91
C ALA A 43 -19.17 -0.94 -8.87
N LEU A 44 -17.86 -1.13 -8.70
CA LEU A 44 -16.90 -0.04 -8.68
C LEU A 44 -16.78 0.60 -10.07
N CYS A 45 -16.70 -0.19 -11.14
CA CYS A 45 -16.63 0.30 -12.51
C CYS A 45 -17.93 0.99 -12.96
N ALA A 46 -19.09 0.51 -12.52
CA ALA A 46 -20.36 1.17 -12.80
C ALA A 46 -20.41 2.61 -12.25
N LYS A 47 -19.68 2.88 -11.15
CA LYS A 47 -19.63 4.18 -10.50
C LYS A 47 -18.57 5.12 -11.10
N ALA A 48 -17.39 4.61 -11.38
CA ALA A 48 -16.22 5.42 -11.74
C ALA A 48 -15.75 5.23 -13.19
N GLY A 49 -16.41 4.37 -13.96
CA GLY A 49 -16.00 3.96 -15.30
C GLY A 49 -15.02 2.79 -15.30
N GLY A 50 -14.52 2.44 -16.48
CA GLY A 50 -13.57 1.35 -16.66
C GLY A 50 -14.24 -0.01 -16.87
N VAL A 51 -13.42 -1.08 -16.88
CA VAL A 51 -13.80 -2.46 -17.13
C VAL A 51 -13.53 -3.30 -15.88
N ALA A 52 -14.51 -4.10 -15.46
CA ALA A 52 -14.32 -5.08 -14.41
C ALA A 52 -13.55 -6.28 -14.98
N CYS A 53 -12.45 -6.65 -14.32
CA CYS A 53 -11.54 -7.70 -14.73
C CYS A 53 -11.50 -8.82 -13.70
N ALA A 54 -11.37 -10.06 -14.18
CA ALA A 54 -11.23 -11.23 -13.33
C ALA A 54 -9.76 -11.57 -13.05
N THR A 55 -8.84 -11.16 -13.93
CA THR A 55 -7.42 -11.46 -13.85
C THR A 55 -6.55 -10.21 -14.00
N LEU A 56 -5.29 -10.32 -13.57
CA LEU A 56 -4.31 -9.24 -13.74
C LEU A 56 -3.99 -9.00 -15.22
N GLU A 57 -3.95 -10.05 -16.02
CA GLU A 57 -3.71 -9.96 -17.46
C GLU A 57 -4.79 -9.13 -18.15
N GLU A 58 -6.05 -9.31 -17.77
CA GLU A 58 -7.17 -8.50 -18.29
C GLU A 58 -7.03 -7.03 -17.88
N VAL A 59 -6.55 -6.75 -16.64
CA VAL A 59 -6.24 -5.40 -16.19
C VAL A 59 -5.14 -4.77 -17.03
N LEU A 60 -4.03 -5.48 -17.23
CA LEU A 60 -2.90 -5.00 -18.03
C LEU A 60 -3.27 -4.77 -19.50
N ALA A 61 -4.19 -5.58 -20.04
CA ALA A 61 -4.73 -5.40 -21.40
C ALA A 61 -5.47 -4.07 -21.58
N GLN A 62 -5.98 -3.42 -20.50
CA GLN A 62 -6.58 -2.09 -20.56
C GLN A 62 -5.55 -0.96 -20.67
N LYS A 63 -4.25 -1.30 -20.60
CA LYS A 63 -3.10 -0.39 -20.72
C LYS A 63 -3.19 0.78 -19.73
N PRO A 64 -3.22 0.52 -18.41
CA PRO A 64 -3.14 1.57 -17.40
C PRO A 64 -1.78 2.27 -17.45
N ASP A 65 -1.70 3.52 -16.99
CA ASP A 65 -0.42 4.17 -16.65
C ASP A 65 0.02 3.79 -15.23
N TYR A 66 -0.96 3.57 -14.34
CA TYR A 66 -0.73 3.21 -12.94
C TYR A 66 -1.66 2.09 -12.50
N VAL A 67 -1.14 1.21 -11.68
CA VAL A 67 -1.90 0.17 -10.98
C VAL A 67 -1.85 0.44 -9.49
N ILE A 68 -2.99 0.69 -8.87
CA ILE A 68 -3.16 0.94 -7.43
C ILE A 68 -3.63 -0.35 -6.78
N GLU A 69 -2.85 -0.89 -5.87
CA GLU A 69 -3.22 -2.08 -5.10
C GLU A 69 -3.77 -1.67 -3.73
N THR A 70 -4.98 -2.11 -3.42
CA THR A 70 -5.73 -1.80 -2.19
C THR A 70 -6.33 -3.05 -1.54
N ALA A 71 -5.80 -4.22 -1.84
CA ALA A 71 -6.36 -5.51 -1.42
C ALA A 71 -5.64 -6.12 -0.21
N ALA A 72 -4.41 -6.60 -0.40
CA ALA A 72 -3.65 -7.30 0.63
C ALA A 72 -2.18 -7.46 0.21
N VAL A 73 -1.30 -7.69 1.21
CA VAL A 73 0.15 -7.94 1.01
C VAL A 73 0.41 -9.03 -0.06
N GLN A 74 -0.38 -10.10 -0.06
CA GLN A 74 -0.23 -11.17 -1.04
C GLN A 74 -0.52 -10.69 -2.46
N VAL A 75 -1.58 -9.93 -2.66
CA VAL A 75 -1.94 -9.35 -3.97
C VAL A 75 -0.87 -8.37 -4.43
N ALA A 76 -0.33 -7.55 -3.51
CA ALA A 76 0.79 -6.66 -3.82
C ALA A 76 2.02 -7.43 -4.29
N LYS A 77 2.38 -8.54 -3.63
CA LYS A 77 3.51 -9.40 -4.06
C LYS A 77 3.27 -10.06 -5.42
N GLU A 78 2.08 -10.56 -5.66
CA GLU A 78 1.74 -11.26 -6.91
C GLU A 78 1.66 -10.30 -8.11
N SER A 79 1.18 -9.08 -7.91
CA SER A 79 0.97 -8.13 -9.01
C SER A 79 2.17 -7.20 -9.27
N CYS A 80 3.06 -7.01 -8.30
CA CYS A 80 4.16 -6.04 -8.40
C CYS A 80 5.05 -6.28 -9.62
N LEU A 81 5.64 -7.48 -9.72
CA LEU A 81 6.59 -7.76 -10.81
C LEU A 81 5.93 -7.71 -12.20
N PRO A 82 4.76 -8.35 -12.44
CA PRO A 82 4.09 -8.25 -13.75
C PRO A 82 3.74 -6.80 -14.15
N VAL A 83 3.33 -5.96 -13.20
CA VAL A 83 3.04 -4.54 -13.46
C VAL A 83 4.32 -3.78 -13.84
N LEU A 84 5.41 -4.03 -13.12
CA LEU A 84 6.70 -3.38 -13.39
C LEU A 84 7.34 -3.86 -14.70
N GLU A 85 7.22 -5.16 -15.03
CA GLU A 85 7.65 -5.73 -16.31
C GLU A 85 6.91 -5.11 -17.52
N ALA A 86 5.66 -4.71 -17.30
CA ALA A 86 4.89 -3.96 -18.28
C ALA A 86 5.30 -2.47 -18.39
N GLY A 87 6.29 -2.01 -17.62
CA GLY A 87 6.78 -0.63 -17.62
C GLY A 87 5.85 0.37 -16.94
N LEU A 88 4.94 -0.07 -16.08
CA LEU A 88 3.88 0.74 -15.48
C LEU A 88 4.27 1.27 -14.10
N GLY A 89 3.49 2.25 -13.61
CA GLY A 89 3.56 2.71 -12.22
C GLY A 89 2.79 1.78 -11.30
N PHE A 90 3.42 1.28 -10.24
CA PHE A 90 2.80 0.47 -9.20
C PHE A 90 2.67 1.25 -7.90
N ILE A 91 1.47 1.34 -7.35
CA ILE A 91 1.13 2.09 -6.13
C ILE A 91 0.49 1.12 -5.13
N PRO A 92 1.28 0.37 -4.36
CA PRO A 92 0.76 -0.55 -3.34
C PRO A 92 0.35 0.21 -2.08
N ILE A 93 -0.89 0.02 -1.62
CA ILE A 93 -1.27 0.44 -0.27
C ILE A 93 -0.81 -0.61 0.75
N SER A 94 -0.71 -1.88 0.32
CA SER A 94 -0.21 -2.98 1.15
C SER A 94 1.32 -3.01 1.17
N ILE A 95 1.96 -1.92 1.64
CA ILE A 95 3.43 -1.78 1.63
C ILE A 95 4.15 -2.82 2.48
N GLY A 96 3.46 -3.53 3.37
CA GLY A 96 4.01 -4.69 4.09
C GLY A 96 4.60 -5.77 3.18
N ALA A 97 4.27 -5.78 1.88
CA ALA A 97 4.90 -6.65 0.89
C ALA A 97 6.41 -6.40 0.77
N PHE A 98 6.85 -5.17 0.99
CA PHE A 98 8.24 -4.71 0.83
C PHE A 98 9.07 -4.82 2.12
N ALA A 99 8.52 -5.41 3.19
CA ALA A 99 9.28 -5.81 4.37
C ALA A 99 10.31 -6.91 4.07
N ASP A 100 10.09 -7.68 3.01
CA ASP A 100 10.99 -8.69 2.48
C ASP A 100 12.05 -7.99 1.60
N ALA A 101 13.28 -7.93 2.09
CA ALA A 101 14.36 -7.20 1.43
C ALA A 101 14.71 -7.76 0.05
N ASP A 102 14.66 -9.09 -0.13
CA ASP A 102 14.97 -9.73 -1.40
C ASP A 102 13.86 -9.41 -2.43
N PHE A 103 12.60 -9.46 -2.01
CA PHE A 103 11.47 -9.05 -2.84
C PHE A 103 11.59 -7.59 -3.24
N TYR A 104 11.90 -6.69 -2.30
CA TYR A 104 12.08 -5.27 -2.58
C TYR A 104 13.22 -5.00 -3.56
N ALA A 105 14.37 -5.65 -3.35
CA ALA A 105 15.52 -5.52 -4.26
C ALA A 105 15.18 -6.00 -5.68
N ASN A 106 14.47 -7.14 -5.80
CA ASN A 106 14.01 -7.66 -7.09
C ASN A 106 13.01 -6.70 -7.77
N ALA A 107 12.04 -6.17 -7.02
CA ALA A 107 11.08 -5.20 -7.54
C ALA A 107 11.77 -3.92 -8.06
N CYS A 108 12.77 -3.39 -7.33
CA CYS A 108 13.56 -2.25 -7.78
C CYS A 108 14.37 -2.55 -9.05
N ALA A 109 14.98 -3.74 -9.13
CA ALA A 109 15.72 -4.16 -10.32
C ALA A 109 14.79 -4.31 -11.53
N THR A 110 13.63 -4.94 -11.37
CA THR A 110 12.61 -5.10 -12.41
C THR A 110 12.10 -3.73 -12.89
N ALA A 111 11.75 -2.83 -11.97
CA ALA A 111 11.32 -1.49 -12.32
C ALA A 111 12.37 -0.76 -13.18
N LYS A 112 13.64 -0.84 -12.78
CA LYS A 112 14.76 -0.23 -13.52
C LYS A 112 14.94 -0.85 -14.90
N ALA A 113 14.83 -2.17 -15.01
CA ALA A 113 15.03 -2.89 -16.28
C ALA A 113 13.93 -2.59 -17.31
N HIS A 114 12.69 -2.39 -16.88
CA HIS A 114 11.53 -2.23 -17.74
C HIS A 114 10.97 -0.80 -17.80
N GLY A 115 11.59 0.16 -17.09
CA GLY A 115 11.11 1.55 -17.06
C GLY A 115 9.85 1.76 -16.18
N GLY A 116 9.48 0.75 -15.40
CA GLY A 116 8.41 0.83 -14.41
C GLY A 116 8.82 1.67 -13.19
N ARG A 117 7.86 1.99 -12.33
CA ARG A 117 8.10 2.75 -11.09
C ARG A 117 7.26 2.23 -9.95
N ILE A 118 7.85 2.21 -8.76
CA ILE A 118 7.15 1.91 -7.51
C ILE A 118 6.92 3.22 -6.75
N TYR A 119 5.69 3.47 -6.35
CA TYR A 119 5.31 4.62 -5.55
C TYR A 119 4.80 4.11 -4.20
N LEU A 120 5.65 4.14 -3.18
CA LEU A 120 5.28 3.71 -1.83
C LEU A 120 4.55 4.85 -1.11
N PRO A 121 3.26 4.73 -0.84
CA PRO A 121 2.55 5.73 -0.06
C PRO A 121 2.92 5.62 1.41
N HIS A 122 3.09 6.75 2.07
CA HIS A 122 3.41 6.81 3.49
C HIS A 122 2.23 6.40 4.40
N GLY A 123 1.05 6.17 3.83
CA GLY A 123 -0.14 5.74 4.56
C GLY A 123 -0.58 6.75 5.61
N ALA A 124 -0.76 6.27 6.83
CA ALA A 124 -1.21 7.09 7.96
C ALA A 124 -0.05 7.82 8.69
N VAL A 125 1.19 7.73 8.19
CA VAL A 125 2.36 8.35 8.82
C VAL A 125 2.58 9.74 8.22
N GLY A 126 2.60 10.76 9.07
CA GLY A 126 2.98 12.12 8.71
C GLY A 126 4.44 12.43 9.09
N GLY A 127 4.97 13.56 8.60
CA GLY A 127 6.28 14.06 8.99
C GLY A 127 7.49 13.43 8.28
N PHE A 128 7.30 12.62 7.25
CA PHE A 128 8.42 12.06 6.48
C PHE A 128 9.27 13.11 5.76
N ASP A 129 8.68 14.22 5.34
CA ASP A 129 9.38 15.37 4.78
C ASP A 129 10.33 16.00 5.81
N VAL A 130 9.86 16.16 7.04
CA VAL A 130 10.66 16.66 8.17
C VAL A 130 11.77 15.66 8.51
N LEU A 131 11.43 14.37 8.64
CA LEU A 131 12.40 13.30 8.94
C LEU A 131 13.50 13.26 7.87
N HIS A 132 13.14 13.34 6.60
CA HIS A 132 14.11 13.35 5.48
C HIS A 132 15.03 14.57 5.57
N THR A 133 14.48 15.75 5.85
CA THR A 133 15.27 16.98 6.00
C THR A 133 16.26 16.85 7.16
N VAL A 134 15.81 16.36 8.32
CA VAL A 134 16.66 16.15 9.51
C VAL A 134 17.74 15.11 9.21
N ALA A 135 17.41 14.02 8.51
CA ALA A 135 18.36 13.00 8.11
C ALA A 135 19.49 13.58 7.23
N LEU A 136 19.14 14.36 6.21
CA LEU A 136 20.14 15.03 5.35
C LEU A 136 21.03 16.00 6.13
N MET A 137 20.45 16.75 7.07
CA MET A 137 21.23 17.68 7.93
C MET A 137 22.19 16.94 8.85
N ALA A 138 21.76 15.80 9.41
CA ALA A 138 22.58 14.97 10.28
C ALA A 138 23.72 14.31 9.49
N GLU A 139 23.43 13.76 8.32
CA GLU A 139 24.42 13.17 7.42
C GLU A 139 25.49 14.19 7.04
N ALA A 140 25.11 15.41 6.64
CA ALA A 140 26.02 16.49 6.28
C ALA A 140 26.96 16.89 7.44
N LYS A 141 26.58 16.62 8.69
CA LYS A 141 27.36 16.90 9.89
C LYS A 141 28.04 15.67 10.50
N GLY A 142 27.86 14.49 9.92
CA GLY A 142 28.32 13.22 10.48
C GLY A 142 27.70 12.89 11.83
N GLN A 143 26.45 13.32 12.08
CA GLN A 143 25.73 13.09 13.33
C GLN A 143 24.73 11.94 13.19
N PRO A 144 24.60 11.07 14.22
CA PRO A 144 23.56 10.06 14.24
C PRO A 144 22.16 10.71 14.45
N ILE A 145 21.13 10.06 13.93
CA ILE A 145 19.73 10.40 14.23
C ILE A 145 19.04 9.21 14.89
N THR A 146 18.03 9.52 15.70
CA THR A 146 17.09 8.53 16.24
C THR A 146 15.70 8.95 15.81
N ALA A 147 14.91 7.99 15.31
CA ALA A 147 13.52 8.21 14.97
C ALA A 147 12.66 7.16 15.69
N GLU A 148 11.53 7.60 16.19
CA GLU A 148 10.54 6.74 16.84
C GLU A 148 9.18 6.95 16.21
N ILE A 149 8.38 5.87 16.13
CA ILE A 149 6.99 5.92 15.69
C ILE A 149 6.08 5.35 16.76
N HIS A 150 5.09 6.12 17.17
CA HIS A 150 4.05 5.70 18.10
C HIS A 150 2.75 5.46 17.35
N THR A 151 2.23 4.24 17.40
CA THR A 151 1.00 3.86 16.73
C THR A 151 -0.09 3.52 17.73
N HIS A 152 -1.19 4.26 17.72
CA HIS A 152 -2.37 4.01 18.54
C HIS A 152 -3.41 3.23 17.71
N LYS A 153 -3.87 2.10 18.23
CA LYS A 153 -4.84 1.23 17.55
C LYS A 153 -5.95 0.84 18.49
N GLY A 154 -7.19 0.84 18.00
CA GLY A 154 -8.29 0.22 18.73
C GLY A 154 -8.04 -1.28 18.90
N PRO A 155 -8.36 -1.88 20.07
CA PRO A 155 -8.03 -3.27 20.40
C PRO A 155 -8.62 -4.28 19.41
N ALA A 156 -9.78 -3.99 18.81
CA ALA A 156 -10.39 -4.84 17.79
C ALA A 156 -9.51 -5.02 16.53
N SER A 157 -8.63 -4.05 16.23
CA SER A 157 -7.70 -4.14 15.09
C SER A 157 -6.58 -5.17 15.31
N LEU A 158 -6.34 -5.56 16.57
CA LEU A 158 -5.34 -6.57 16.94
C LEU A 158 -5.90 -8.00 16.95
N LYS A 159 -7.21 -8.19 16.74
CA LYS A 159 -7.80 -9.53 16.65
C LYS A 159 -7.05 -10.38 15.60
N ASN A 160 -6.87 -11.63 15.92
CA ASN A 160 -6.10 -12.61 15.12
C ASN A 160 -4.59 -12.30 15.04
N THR A 161 -4.04 -11.60 16.02
CA THR A 161 -2.60 -11.41 16.20
C THR A 161 -2.14 -11.97 17.55
N PRO A 162 -0.84 -12.29 17.73
CA PRO A 162 -0.30 -12.74 19.01
C PRO A 162 -0.46 -11.74 20.15
N LEU A 163 -0.69 -10.48 19.85
CA LEU A 163 -0.82 -9.39 20.82
C LEU A 163 -2.25 -9.22 21.36
N PHE A 164 -3.23 -9.85 20.75
CA PHE A 164 -4.61 -9.69 21.15
C PHE A 164 -4.94 -10.54 22.40
N THR A 165 -5.54 -9.90 23.38
CA THR A 165 -6.23 -10.57 24.51
C THR A 165 -7.59 -9.89 24.70
N ASP A 166 -8.59 -10.65 25.19
CA ASP A 166 -9.92 -10.09 25.44
C ASP A 166 -9.90 -8.96 26.49
N GLU A 167 -8.94 -8.98 27.40
CA GLU A 167 -8.71 -7.94 28.40
C GLU A 167 -8.49 -6.57 27.73
N LEU A 168 -7.84 -6.50 26.55
CA LEU A 168 -7.61 -5.25 25.85
C LEU A 168 -8.88 -4.52 25.42
N MET A 169 -10.01 -5.24 25.33
CA MET A 169 -11.29 -4.62 24.97
C MET A 169 -11.86 -3.72 26.08
N THR A 170 -11.41 -3.90 27.31
CA THR A 170 -11.88 -3.17 28.50
C THR A 170 -10.79 -2.44 29.25
N THR A 171 -9.53 -2.64 28.85
CA THR A 171 -8.37 -2.00 29.47
C THR A 171 -8.19 -0.57 28.93
N PRO A 172 -7.85 0.41 29.76
CA PRO A 172 -7.34 1.70 29.30
C PRO A 172 -6.13 1.52 28.39
N GLU A 173 -5.72 2.57 27.71
CA GLU A 173 -4.56 2.57 26.83
C GLU A 173 -3.35 1.84 27.45
N LYS A 174 -2.80 0.87 26.72
CA LYS A 174 -1.69 0.04 27.15
C LYS A 174 -0.72 -0.19 25.97
N THR A 175 0.56 0.00 26.23
CA THR A 175 1.60 -0.41 25.25
C THR A 175 1.66 -1.93 25.17
N VAL A 176 1.33 -2.49 24.02
CA VAL A 176 1.33 -3.94 23.76
C VAL A 176 2.55 -4.41 23.00
N LEU A 177 3.30 -3.49 22.40
CA LEU A 177 4.55 -3.76 21.70
C LEU A 177 5.44 -2.53 21.78
N ALA A 178 6.68 -2.72 22.17
CA ALA A 178 7.77 -1.75 22.07
C ALA A 178 9.00 -2.49 21.57
N GLY A 179 9.71 -1.91 20.59
CA GLY A 179 10.87 -2.53 19.97
C GLY A 179 11.22 -1.84 18.65
N THR A 180 12.10 -2.42 17.90
CA THR A 180 12.48 -1.95 16.56
C THR A 180 11.39 -2.19 15.53
N ALA A 181 11.44 -1.47 14.40
CA ALA A 181 10.54 -1.72 13.29
C ALA A 181 10.63 -3.18 12.80
N ALA A 182 11.82 -3.76 12.76
CA ALA A 182 12.05 -5.15 12.37
C ALA A 182 11.33 -6.15 13.30
N GLU A 183 11.41 -5.95 14.61
CA GLU A 183 10.69 -6.75 15.60
C GLU A 183 9.18 -6.60 15.45
N ALA A 184 8.69 -5.38 15.24
CA ALA A 184 7.27 -5.13 15.02
C ALA A 184 6.74 -5.86 13.76
N ILE A 185 7.52 -5.87 12.67
CA ILE A 185 7.18 -6.57 11.43
C ILE A 185 7.13 -8.09 11.67
N GLN A 186 8.07 -8.66 12.44
CA GLN A 186 8.08 -10.10 12.77
C GLN A 186 6.84 -10.51 13.58
N VAL A 187 6.42 -9.70 14.54
CA VAL A 187 5.26 -9.99 15.40
C VAL A 187 3.93 -9.77 14.67
N LEU A 188 3.87 -8.79 13.78
CA LEU A 188 2.64 -8.36 13.10
C LEU A 188 2.80 -8.27 11.56
N PRO A 189 3.21 -9.32 10.86
CA PRO A 189 3.66 -9.25 9.45
C PRO A 189 2.61 -8.71 8.46
N THR A 190 1.33 -8.74 8.81
CA THR A 190 0.23 -8.28 7.94
C THR A 190 -0.46 -7.00 8.41
N LYS A 191 -0.01 -6.40 9.52
CA LYS A 191 -0.71 -5.27 10.16
C LYS A 191 0.18 -4.08 10.52
N VAL A 192 1.38 -4.01 9.93
CA VAL A 192 2.40 -3.01 10.27
C VAL A 192 2.92 -2.22 9.06
N ASN A 193 2.04 -1.86 8.14
CA ASN A 193 2.43 -1.03 6.99
C ASN A 193 3.25 0.20 7.42
N VAL A 194 2.86 0.84 8.54
CA VAL A 194 3.58 2.00 9.09
C VAL A 194 4.99 1.70 9.61
N ALA A 195 5.31 0.44 9.93
CA ALA A 195 6.66 0.04 10.34
C ALA A 195 7.53 -0.32 9.12
N VAL A 196 6.91 -0.52 7.96
CA VAL A 196 7.59 -0.79 6.69
C VAL A 196 7.83 0.50 5.90
N ALA A 197 6.96 1.50 6.08
CA ALA A 197 7.12 2.83 5.48
C ALA A 197 8.40 3.52 5.95
#